data_62098fd106b0653205dc15a1499dd40a
#
_entry.id   62098fd106b0653205dc15a1499dd40a
#
_cell.length_a   1.000
_cell.length_b   1.000
_cell.length_c   1.000
_cell.angle_alpha   90.00
_cell.angle_beta   90.00
_cell.angle_gamma   90.00
#
_symmetry.space_group_name_H-M   'P 1'
#
loop_
_entity.id
_entity.type
_entity.pdbx_description
1 polymer ?
#
loop_
_entity_poly.entity_id
_entity_poly.type
_entity_poly.pdbx_seq_one_letter_code
_entity_poly.pdbx_strand_id
1 'polypeptide(L)'
;VALIGLLQKLGYDPLGLLKGYVVGDWEYTHMLSTLGNNNWLSGYYSVMLPLSLSLFCKAAEEGRRAASILLGGGNVLVVMMLFLQGSDGGVMVACVTLWICFWSSRKKNGLWEPLLVLLSGACVGMLLWGKVMQSLGTYDILLQDGIARKMAVWQGWFLLAVVCLLFCGIHYALPEKKKRALQIGALCGSLLLAAGVIIWYILKLQGSDFVEWGNRRGMLWQMAWQGFCRGDLKHKLLGVGPD
;
A
#
# COMPACT_ATOMS: atom_id res chain seq x y z
N VAL A 1 -11.41 -12.10 4.91
CA VAL A 1 -10.53 -11.11 5.55
C VAL A 1 -10.81 -9.72 5.00
N ALA A 2 -10.60 -9.44 3.70
CA ALA A 2 -10.73 -8.10 3.12
C ALA A 2 -12.15 -7.52 3.27
N LEU A 3 -13.17 -8.27 2.90
CA LEU A 3 -14.56 -7.83 2.99
C LEU A 3 -14.98 -7.54 4.45
N ILE A 4 -14.58 -8.38 5.40
CA ILE A 4 -14.87 -8.16 6.82
C ILE A 4 -14.19 -6.88 7.31
N GLY A 5 -12.91 -6.67 6.97
CA GLY A 5 -12.21 -5.44 7.31
C GLY A 5 -12.85 -4.18 6.72
N LEU A 6 -13.35 -4.25 5.47
CA LEU A 6 -14.07 -3.15 4.83
C LEU A 6 -15.39 -2.85 5.56
N LEU A 7 -16.16 -3.88 5.91
CA LEU A 7 -17.41 -3.73 6.65
C LEU A 7 -17.17 -3.13 8.03
N GLN A 8 -16.12 -3.56 8.75
CA GLN A 8 -15.73 -2.98 10.03
C GLN A 8 -15.42 -1.48 9.92
N LYS A 9 -14.72 -1.07 8.86
CA LYS A 9 -14.47 0.35 8.56
C LYS A 9 -15.74 1.15 8.30
N LEU A 10 -16.81 0.52 7.83
CA LEU A 10 -18.13 1.13 7.64
C LEU A 10 -18.99 1.09 8.91
N GLY A 11 -18.43 0.67 10.04
CA GLY A 11 -19.16 0.56 11.31
C GLY A 11 -20.01 -0.71 11.44
N TYR A 12 -19.89 -1.66 10.49
CA TYR A 12 -20.62 -2.92 10.52
C TYR A 12 -19.68 -4.08 10.85
N ASP A 13 -19.79 -4.64 12.04
CA ASP A 13 -19.00 -5.79 12.49
C ASP A 13 -19.84 -7.07 12.46
N PRO A 14 -19.90 -7.79 11.33
CA PRO A 14 -20.79 -8.94 11.14
C PRO A 14 -20.45 -10.13 12.04
N LEU A 15 -19.23 -10.19 12.55
CA LEU A 15 -18.75 -11.29 13.40
C LEU A 15 -18.62 -10.89 14.88
N GLY A 16 -18.92 -9.64 15.22
CA GLY A 16 -18.79 -9.12 16.58
C GLY A 16 -17.35 -9.12 17.12
N LEU A 17 -16.36 -9.04 16.23
CA LEU A 17 -14.94 -9.11 16.60
C LEU A 17 -14.43 -7.84 17.28
N LEU A 18 -15.12 -6.71 17.10
CA LEU A 18 -14.79 -5.43 17.72
C LEU A 18 -15.48 -5.24 19.09
N LYS A 19 -16.34 -6.17 19.51
CA LYS A 19 -17.01 -6.09 20.80
C LYS A 19 -15.98 -6.07 21.94
N GLY A 20 -16.03 -5.00 22.75
CA GLY A 20 -15.09 -4.80 23.85
C GLY A 20 -13.80 -4.04 23.51
N TYR A 21 -13.55 -3.74 22.23
CA TYR A 21 -12.40 -2.93 21.81
C TYR A 21 -12.76 -1.45 21.60
N VAL A 22 -14.02 -1.10 21.77
CA VAL A 22 -14.54 0.19 21.36
C VAL A 22 -14.54 1.15 22.52
N VAL A 23 -13.74 2.19 22.42
CA VAL A 23 -13.85 3.40 23.23
C VAL A 23 -13.62 4.61 22.30
N GLY A 24 -14.70 5.32 21.93
CA GLY A 24 -14.63 6.57 21.17
C GLY A 24 -14.27 6.40 19.68
N ASP A 25 -13.56 7.38 19.13
CA ASP A 25 -13.21 7.48 17.69
C ASP A 25 -12.30 6.37 17.16
N TRP A 26 -11.91 5.45 18.00
CA TRP A 26 -11.02 4.33 17.68
C TRP A 26 -11.61 3.36 16.64
N GLU A 27 -12.93 3.18 16.61
CA GLU A 27 -13.64 2.31 15.67
C GLU A 27 -13.36 2.64 14.21
N TYR A 28 -13.33 3.93 13.89
CA TYR A 28 -13.17 4.39 12.49
C TYR A 28 -11.73 4.38 12.02
N THR A 29 -10.76 4.31 12.94
CA THR A 29 -9.34 4.36 12.61
C THR A 29 -8.70 2.98 12.49
N HIS A 30 -9.30 1.95 13.08
CA HIS A 30 -8.74 0.61 13.13
C HIS A 30 -9.56 -0.39 12.31
N MET A 31 -8.85 -1.21 11.58
CA MET A 31 -9.38 -2.33 10.83
C MET A 31 -8.67 -3.58 11.31
N LEU A 32 -9.32 -4.36 12.16
CA LEU A 32 -8.74 -5.57 12.74
C LEU A 32 -9.03 -6.81 11.90
N SER A 33 -10.14 -6.79 11.15
CA SER A 33 -10.64 -7.95 10.41
C SER A 33 -10.69 -9.20 11.30
N THR A 34 -10.33 -10.35 10.76
CA THR A 34 -10.25 -11.62 11.51
C THR A 34 -8.89 -11.84 12.18
N LEU A 35 -7.94 -10.94 11.99
CA LEU A 35 -6.56 -11.10 12.47
C LEU A 35 -6.26 -10.33 13.77
N GLY A 36 -7.17 -9.45 14.17
CA GLY A 36 -7.11 -8.77 15.47
C GLY A 36 -6.03 -7.69 15.61
N ASN A 37 -5.21 -7.43 14.58
CA ASN A 37 -4.16 -6.42 14.61
C ASN A 37 -3.84 -5.87 13.22
N ASN A 38 -3.72 -4.54 13.10
CA ASN A 38 -3.43 -3.85 11.83
C ASN A 38 -2.09 -4.29 11.20
N ASN A 39 -1.06 -4.51 12.01
CA ASN A 39 0.25 -4.91 11.49
C ASN A 39 0.22 -6.36 10.97
N TRP A 40 -0.52 -7.25 11.63
CA TRP A 40 -0.71 -8.62 11.17
C TRP A 40 -1.54 -8.66 9.89
N LEU A 41 -2.58 -7.83 9.83
CA LEU A 41 -3.38 -7.65 8.63
C LEU A 41 -2.52 -7.14 7.46
N SER A 42 -1.62 -6.17 7.72
CA SER A 42 -0.63 -5.68 6.77
C SER A 42 0.29 -6.80 6.29
N GLY A 43 0.84 -7.59 7.20
CA GLY A 43 1.69 -8.74 6.88
C GLY A 43 0.95 -9.77 6.03
N TYR A 44 -0.29 -10.10 6.36
CA TYR A 44 -1.13 -11.00 5.58
C TYR A 44 -1.31 -10.52 4.13
N TYR A 45 -1.74 -9.25 3.95
CA TYR A 45 -1.91 -8.72 2.60
C TYR A 45 -0.60 -8.55 1.83
N SER A 46 0.51 -8.34 2.53
CA SER A 46 1.84 -8.27 1.93
C SER A 46 2.26 -9.57 1.27
N VAL A 47 1.80 -10.71 1.78
CA VAL A 47 2.02 -12.04 1.17
C VAL A 47 0.96 -12.32 0.10
N MET A 48 -0.29 -11.96 0.37
CA MET A 48 -1.41 -12.27 -0.54
C MET A 48 -1.36 -11.47 -1.84
N LEU A 49 -0.90 -10.21 -1.81
CA LEU A 49 -0.84 -9.35 -2.99
C LEU A 49 0.05 -9.91 -4.10
N PRO A 50 1.33 -10.26 -3.88
CA PRO A 50 2.17 -10.80 -4.95
C PRO A 50 1.64 -12.13 -5.50
N LEU A 51 1.07 -12.99 -4.65
CA LEU A 51 0.48 -14.26 -5.08
C LEU A 51 -0.74 -14.01 -5.99
N SER A 52 -1.69 -13.19 -5.55
CA SER A 52 -2.91 -12.90 -6.31
C SER A 52 -2.63 -12.12 -7.60
N LEU A 53 -1.65 -11.20 -7.60
CA LEU A 53 -1.18 -10.52 -8.81
C LEU A 53 -0.55 -11.49 -9.80
N SER A 54 0.24 -12.47 -9.33
CA SER A 54 0.83 -13.49 -10.20
C SER A 54 -0.25 -14.35 -10.86
N LEU A 55 -1.28 -14.74 -10.12
CA LEU A 55 -2.43 -15.48 -10.65
C LEU A 55 -3.24 -14.62 -11.64
N PHE A 56 -3.43 -13.34 -11.35
CA PHE A 56 -4.07 -12.40 -12.26
C PHE A 56 -3.30 -12.27 -13.58
N CYS A 57 -1.99 -12.03 -13.51
CA CYS A 57 -1.14 -11.95 -14.70
C CYS A 57 -1.21 -13.23 -15.53
N LYS A 58 -1.14 -14.41 -14.89
CA LYS A 58 -1.29 -15.70 -15.57
C LYS A 58 -2.65 -15.85 -16.23
N ALA A 59 -3.74 -15.50 -15.56
CA ALA A 59 -5.08 -15.55 -16.13
C ALA A 59 -5.23 -14.60 -17.34
N ALA A 60 -4.63 -13.40 -17.27
CA ALA A 60 -4.62 -12.43 -18.35
C ALA A 60 -3.81 -12.95 -19.56
N GLU A 61 -2.61 -13.54 -19.34
CA GLU A 61 -1.79 -14.14 -20.38
C GLU A 61 -2.50 -15.29 -21.11
N GLU A 62 -3.21 -16.14 -20.36
CA GLU A 62 -3.96 -17.28 -20.90
C GLU A 62 -5.30 -16.88 -21.53
N GLY A 63 -5.66 -15.59 -21.52
CA GLY A 63 -6.93 -15.08 -22.06
C GLY A 63 -8.17 -15.53 -21.28
N ARG A 64 -8.02 -16.00 -20.03
CA ARG A 64 -9.12 -16.45 -19.17
C ARG A 64 -9.86 -15.25 -18.60
N ARG A 65 -10.77 -14.65 -19.39
CA ARG A 65 -11.44 -13.37 -19.06
C ARG A 65 -12.14 -13.37 -17.71
N ALA A 66 -12.97 -14.38 -17.42
CA ALA A 66 -13.71 -14.44 -16.16
C ALA A 66 -12.78 -14.51 -14.94
N ALA A 67 -11.74 -15.36 -14.99
CA ALA A 67 -10.74 -15.45 -13.94
C ALA A 67 -9.94 -14.14 -13.78
N SER A 68 -9.59 -13.49 -14.89
CA SER A 68 -8.88 -12.23 -14.91
C SER A 68 -9.70 -11.10 -14.26
N ILE A 69 -11.00 -11.03 -14.56
CA ILE A 69 -11.91 -10.04 -13.95
C ILE A 69 -12.05 -10.30 -12.45
N LEU A 70 -12.29 -11.54 -12.04
CA LEU A 70 -12.45 -11.90 -10.63
C LEU A 70 -11.18 -11.62 -9.81
N LEU A 71 -10.03 -12.08 -10.31
CA LEU A 71 -8.74 -11.85 -9.68
C LEU A 71 -8.36 -10.36 -9.70
N GLY A 72 -8.68 -9.64 -10.79
CA GLY A 72 -8.48 -8.20 -10.89
C GLY A 72 -9.27 -7.44 -9.82
N GLY A 73 -10.56 -7.71 -9.68
CA GLY A 73 -11.39 -7.13 -8.62
C GLY A 73 -10.89 -7.46 -7.21
N GLY A 74 -10.48 -8.72 -6.98
CA GLY A 74 -9.86 -9.14 -5.73
C GLY A 74 -8.57 -8.38 -5.42
N ASN A 75 -7.70 -8.19 -6.42
CA ASN A 75 -6.46 -7.41 -6.27
C ASN A 75 -6.72 -5.93 -6.01
N VAL A 76 -7.71 -5.32 -6.69
CA VAL A 76 -8.15 -3.95 -6.39
C VAL A 76 -8.51 -3.83 -4.90
N LEU A 77 -9.30 -4.75 -4.39
CA LEU A 77 -9.70 -4.77 -2.98
C LEU A 77 -8.49 -4.95 -2.05
N VAL A 78 -7.56 -5.86 -2.36
CA VAL A 78 -6.34 -6.08 -1.54
C VAL A 78 -5.46 -4.84 -1.53
N VAL A 79 -5.24 -4.18 -2.68
CA VAL A 79 -4.49 -2.93 -2.76
C VAL A 79 -5.16 -1.85 -1.91
N MET A 80 -6.48 -1.66 -2.03
CA MET A 80 -7.22 -0.73 -1.19
C MET A 80 -7.02 -1.05 0.30
N MET A 81 -7.13 -2.32 0.71
CA MET A 81 -6.96 -2.72 2.10
C MET A 81 -5.59 -2.37 2.65
N LEU A 82 -4.51 -2.48 1.86
CA LEU A 82 -3.17 -2.07 2.25
C LEU A 82 -3.03 -0.57 2.52
N PHE A 83 -3.82 0.26 1.86
CA PHE A 83 -3.89 1.70 2.16
C PHE A 83 -4.85 2.02 3.32
N LEU A 84 -5.97 1.29 3.44
CA LEU A 84 -7.04 1.59 4.40
C LEU A 84 -6.75 1.12 5.82
N GLN A 85 -5.88 0.14 6.00
CA GLN A 85 -5.56 -0.44 7.31
C GLN A 85 -4.78 0.49 8.25
N GLY A 86 -4.18 1.59 7.72
CA GLY A 86 -3.48 2.59 8.51
C GLY A 86 -2.04 2.23 8.89
N SER A 87 -1.44 1.19 8.31
CA SER A 87 -0.02 0.85 8.51
C SER A 87 0.83 1.37 7.35
N ASP A 88 1.79 2.24 7.64
CA ASP A 88 2.71 2.77 6.63
C ASP A 88 3.53 1.67 5.95
N GLY A 89 3.88 0.61 6.68
CA GLY A 89 4.55 -0.57 6.13
C GLY A 89 3.74 -1.27 5.05
N GLY A 90 2.41 -1.35 5.20
CA GLY A 90 1.52 -1.92 4.19
C GLY A 90 1.49 -1.11 2.88
N VAL A 91 1.48 0.21 3.00
CA VAL A 91 1.57 1.11 1.83
C VAL A 91 2.89 0.90 1.08
N MET A 92 4.01 0.86 1.80
CA MET A 92 5.32 0.60 1.19
C MET A 92 5.36 -0.73 0.45
N VAL A 93 4.85 -1.80 1.06
CA VAL A 93 4.80 -3.13 0.43
C VAL A 93 3.91 -3.12 -0.81
N ALA A 94 2.75 -2.45 -0.77
CA ALA A 94 1.89 -2.32 -1.95
C ALA A 94 2.63 -1.65 -3.11
N CYS A 95 3.29 -0.51 -2.86
CA CYS A 95 4.06 0.21 -3.87
C CYS A 95 5.20 -0.62 -4.46
N VAL A 96 6.00 -1.28 -3.61
CA VAL A 96 7.13 -2.11 -4.05
C VAL A 96 6.63 -3.32 -4.83
N THR A 97 5.59 -4.00 -4.36
CA THR A 97 5.01 -5.18 -5.04
C THR A 97 4.46 -4.81 -6.42
N LEU A 98 3.69 -3.73 -6.51
CA LEU A 98 3.18 -3.24 -7.80
C LEU A 98 4.33 -2.88 -8.74
N TRP A 99 5.36 -2.17 -8.24
CA TRP A 99 6.53 -1.82 -9.04
C TRP A 99 7.25 -3.06 -9.58
N ILE A 100 7.50 -4.08 -8.73
CA ILE A 100 8.12 -5.34 -9.15
C ILE A 100 7.24 -6.06 -10.18
N CYS A 101 5.92 -6.04 -10.00
CA CYS A 101 4.98 -6.65 -10.94
C CYS A 101 5.06 -5.98 -12.32
N PHE A 102 5.04 -4.64 -12.39
CA PHE A 102 5.22 -3.89 -13.64
C PHE A 102 6.60 -4.14 -14.26
N TRP A 103 7.66 -4.17 -13.45
CA TRP A 103 9.00 -4.47 -13.91
C TRP A 103 9.11 -5.88 -14.52
N SER A 104 8.55 -6.88 -13.87
CA SER A 104 8.56 -8.28 -14.33
C SER A 104 7.75 -8.46 -15.61
N SER A 105 6.64 -7.73 -15.72
CA SER A 105 5.70 -7.82 -16.85
C SER A 105 6.19 -7.11 -18.12
N ARG A 106 7.28 -6.32 -18.06
CA ARG A 106 7.77 -5.55 -19.24
C ARG A 106 8.21 -6.41 -20.41
N LYS A 107 8.56 -7.67 -20.19
CA LYS A 107 8.98 -8.61 -21.22
C LYS A 107 7.81 -9.37 -21.84
N LYS A 108 6.63 -9.23 -21.27
CA LYS A 108 5.41 -9.97 -21.63
C LYS A 108 4.42 -9.01 -22.28
N ASN A 109 4.11 -9.27 -23.54
CA ASN A 109 3.19 -8.42 -24.29
C ASN A 109 1.77 -8.54 -23.71
N GLY A 110 1.10 -7.39 -23.55
CA GLY A 110 -0.30 -7.34 -23.16
C GLY A 110 -0.58 -7.43 -21.65
N LEU A 111 0.42 -7.39 -20.77
CA LEU A 111 0.19 -7.36 -19.31
C LEU A 111 0.14 -5.97 -18.70
N TRP A 112 0.75 -4.98 -19.33
CA TRP A 112 0.79 -3.62 -18.80
C TRP A 112 -0.59 -2.97 -18.76
N GLU A 113 -1.37 -3.15 -19.80
CA GLU A 113 -2.71 -2.61 -19.90
C GLU A 113 -3.63 -3.13 -18.78
N PRO A 114 -3.79 -4.46 -18.56
CA PRO A 114 -4.62 -4.95 -17.46
C PRO A 114 -4.09 -4.53 -16.07
N LEU A 115 -2.77 -4.41 -15.89
CA LEU A 115 -2.21 -3.89 -14.63
C LEU A 115 -2.51 -2.41 -14.41
N LEU A 116 -2.45 -1.58 -15.46
CA LEU A 116 -2.81 -0.17 -15.39
C LEU A 116 -4.31 0.02 -15.12
N VAL A 117 -5.16 -0.82 -15.73
CA VAL A 117 -6.60 -0.83 -15.44
C VAL A 117 -6.87 -1.23 -13.99
N LEU A 118 -6.18 -2.25 -13.48
CA LEU A 118 -6.27 -2.67 -12.08
C LEU A 118 -5.87 -1.53 -11.13
N LEU A 119 -4.73 -0.88 -11.39
CA LEU A 119 -4.26 0.25 -10.57
C LEU A 119 -5.22 1.43 -10.63
N SER A 120 -5.75 1.74 -11.81
CA SER A 120 -6.79 2.75 -11.99
C SER A 120 -8.06 2.42 -11.19
N GLY A 121 -8.50 1.15 -11.23
CA GLY A 121 -9.61 0.65 -10.42
C GLY A 121 -9.39 0.82 -8.91
N ALA A 122 -8.17 0.54 -8.43
CA ALA A 122 -7.82 0.77 -7.03
C ALA A 122 -7.87 2.27 -6.67
N CYS A 123 -7.36 3.15 -7.54
CA CYS A 123 -7.45 4.60 -7.34
C CYS A 123 -8.90 5.10 -7.28
N VAL A 124 -9.77 4.61 -8.16
CA VAL A 124 -11.21 4.94 -8.13
C VAL A 124 -11.84 4.42 -6.85
N GLY A 125 -11.52 3.20 -6.43
CA GLY A 125 -12.00 2.63 -5.16
C GLY A 125 -11.59 3.49 -3.96
N MET A 126 -10.34 3.98 -3.93
CA MET A 126 -9.85 4.88 -2.88
C MET A 126 -10.57 6.24 -2.90
N LEU A 127 -10.88 6.78 -4.08
CA LEU A 127 -11.68 8.00 -4.20
C LEU A 127 -13.09 7.83 -3.63
N LEU A 128 -13.76 6.74 -4.02
CA LEU A 128 -15.10 6.42 -3.52
C LEU A 128 -15.06 6.26 -2.00
N TRP A 129 -14.03 5.58 -1.48
CA TRP A 129 -13.81 5.45 -0.05
C TRP A 129 -13.67 6.81 0.65
N GLY A 130 -12.83 7.70 0.13
CA GLY A 130 -12.67 9.06 0.67
C GLY A 130 -14.00 9.83 0.73
N LYS A 131 -14.86 9.68 -0.30
CA LYS A 131 -16.21 10.27 -0.31
C LYS A 131 -17.11 9.67 0.76
N VAL A 132 -17.08 8.37 0.94
CA VAL A 132 -17.83 7.67 2.01
C VAL A 132 -17.39 8.18 3.38
N MET A 133 -16.08 8.26 3.65
CA MET A 133 -15.57 8.78 4.93
C MET A 133 -15.96 10.23 5.17
N GLN A 134 -15.98 11.06 4.13
CA GLN A 134 -16.44 12.42 4.22
C GLN A 134 -17.94 12.49 4.58
N SER A 135 -18.77 11.63 3.98
CA SER A 135 -20.22 11.57 4.28
C SER A 135 -20.53 11.06 5.69
N LEU A 136 -19.64 10.24 6.27
CA LEU A 136 -19.75 9.73 7.64
C LEU A 136 -19.19 10.69 8.69
N GLY A 137 -18.61 11.84 8.30
CA GLY A 137 -18.02 12.83 9.22
C GLY A 137 -16.73 12.38 9.89
N THR A 138 -16.09 11.29 9.41
CA THR A 138 -14.86 10.70 9.98
C THR A 138 -13.60 11.17 9.27
N TYR A 139 -13.73 12.03 8.28
CA TYR A 139 -12.64 12.50 7.42
C TYR A 139 -11.51 13.20 8.20
N ASP A 140 -11.88 14.11 9.12
CA ASP A 140 -10.91 14.91 9.87
C ASP A 140 -10.10 14.06 10.87
N ILE A 141 -10.71 13.02 11.42
CA ILE A 141 -10.04 12.06 12.32
C ILE A 141 -8.94 11.30 11.56
N LEU A 142 -9.19 10.95 10.27
CA LEU A 142 -8.24 10.23 9.44
C LEU A 142 -7.06 11.09 8.98
N LEU A 143 -7.19 12.43 9.02
CA LEU A 143 -6.11 13.36 8.65
C LEU A 143 -5.07 13.56 9.75
N GLN A 144 -5.37 13.20 11.00
CA GLN A 144 -4.54 13.58 12.14
C GLN A 144 -3.21 12.82 12.23
N ASP A 145 -3.13 11.53 11.81
CA ASP A 145 -1.94 10.69 12.02
C ASP A 145 -1.59 9.75 10.87
N GLY A 146 -0.28 9.67 10.55
CA GLY A 146 0.32 8.70 9.65
C GLY A 146 0.11 8.97 8.15
N ILE A 147 1.05 8.50 7.34
CA ILE A 147 1.00 8.64 5.87
C ILE A 147 -0.13 7.80 5.29
N ALA A 148 -0.30 6.56 5.77
CA ALA A 148 -1.32 5.65 5.27
C ALA A 148 -2.74 6.22 5.46
N ARG A 149 -3.03 6.84 6.60
CA ARG A 149 -4.34 7.45 6.85
C ARG A 149 -4.62 8.65 5.96
N LYS A 150 -3.61 9.53 5.79
CA LYS A 150 -3.71 10.67 4.86
C LYS A 150 -3.93 10.20 3.42
N MET A 151 -3.25 9.14 3.01
CA MET A 151 -3.45 8.55 1.69
C MET A 151 -4.82 7.90 1.52
N ALA A 152 -5.40 7.33 2.57
CA ALA A 152 -6.73 6.71 2.50
C ALA A 152 -7.84 7.69 2.07
N VAL A 153 -7.68 8.98 2.35
CA VAL A 153 -8.64 10.04 2.01
C VAL A 153 -8.11 11.07 0.99
N TRP A 154 -6.93 10.81 0.44
CA TRP A 154 -6.27 11.74 -0.49
C TRP A 154 -7.04 11.89 -1.82
N GLN A 155 -7.40 13.11 -2.16
CA GLN A 155 -8.16 13.38 -3.40
C GLN A 155 -7.32 13.22 -4.67
N GLY A 156 -6.00 13.22 -4.56
CA GLY A 156 -5.08 13.01 -5.69
C GLY A 156 -5.21 11.65 -6.37
N TRP A 157 -5.93 10.70 -5.77
CA TRP A 157 -6.29 9.42 -6.41
C TRP A 157 -7.00 9.62 -7.75
N PHE A 158 -7.79 10.71 -7.89
CA PHE A 158 -8.40 11.05 -9.16
C PHE A 158 -7.36 11.29 -10.25
N LEU A 159 -6.40 12.15 -9.96
CA LEU A 159 -5.32 12.46 -10.92
C LEU A 159 -4.54 11.19 -11.26
N LEU A 160 -4.22 10.37 -10.27
CA LEU A 160 -3.49 9.11 -10.49
C LEU A 160 -4.30 8.14 -11.35
N ALA A 161 -5.61 8.01 -11.14
CA ALA A 161 -6.49 7.20 -11.98
C ALA A 161 -6.48 7.67 -13.44
N VAL A 162 -6.62 8.99 -13.64
CA VAL A 162 -6.57 9.60 -14.99
C VAL A 162 -5.22 9.36 -15.66
N VAL A 163 -4.11 9.56 -14.93
CA VAL A 163 -2.76 9.31 -15.44
C VAL A 163 -2.59 7.83 -15.83
N CYS A 164 -3.07 6.89 -15.02
CA CYS A 164 -3.00 5.46 -15.35
C CYS A 164 -3.80 5.12 -16.62
N LEU A 165 -5.00 5.69 -16.77
CA LEU A 165 -5.84 5.45 -17.96
C LEU A 165 -5.24 6.08 -19.22
N LEU A 166 -4.73 7.31 -19.12
CA LEU A 166 -4.05 7.97 -20.25
C LEU A 166 -2.80 7.19 -20.65
N PHE A 167 -2.01 6.76 -19.68
CA PHE A 167 -0.84 5.93 -19.94
C PHE A 167 -1.22 4.59 -20.58
N CYS A 168 -2.31 3.96 -20.13
CA CYS A 168 -2.85 2.74 -20.72
C CYS A 168 -3.21 2.97 -22.21
N GLY A 169 -3.94 4.05 -22.51
CA GLY A 169 -4.30 4.41 -23.91
C GLY A 169 -3.09 4.67 -24.78
N ILE A 170 -2.10 5.44 -24.30
CA ILE A 170 -0.85 5.72 -25.01
C ILE A 170 -0.08 4.41 -25.25
N HIS A 171 0.07 3.58 -24.22
CA HIS A 171 0.78 2.31 -24.31
C HIS A 171 0.12 1.37 -25.32
N TYR A 172 -1.21 1.30 -25.33
CA TYR A 172 -1.96 0.51 -26.31
C TYR A 172 -1.72 0.98 -27.75
N ALA A 173 -1.71 2.29 -27.99
CA ALA A 173 -1.55 2.89 -29.31
C ALA A 173 -0.12 2.84 -29.88
N LEU A 174 0.89 2.61 -29.03
CA LEU A 174 2.30 2.64 -29.46
C LEU A 174 2.74 1.33 -30.12
N PRO A 175 3.66 1.40 -31.12
CA PRO A 175 4.31 0.21 -31.66
C PRO A 175 5.23 -0.44 -30.61
N GLU A 176 5.41 -1.77 -30.67
CA GLU A 176 6.11 -2.58 -29.68
C GLU A 176 7.51 -2.07 -29.29
N LYS A 177 8.28 -1.57 -30.28
CA LYS A 177 9.62 -0.99 -30.02
C LYS A 177 9.57 0.21 -29.07
N LYS A 178 8.54 1.06 -29.20
CA LYS A 178 8.37 2.27 -28.36
C LYS A 178 7.75 1.93 -27.00
N LYS A 179 6.92 0.89 -26.91
CA LYS A 179 6.34 0.44 -25.64
C LYS A 179 7.42 0.14 -24.59
N ARG A 180 8.47 -0.61 -24.96
CA ARG A 180 9.56 -0.95 -24.05
C ARG A 180 10.30 0.27 -23.51
N ALA A 181 10.59 1.23 -24.38
CA ALA A 181 11.23 2.48 -23.97
C ALA A 181 10.36 3.27 -22.99
N LEU A 182 9.04 3.36 -23.28
CA LEU A 182 8.07 4.02 -22.41
C LEU A 182 7.97 3.31 -21.05
N GLN A 183 7.93 1.98 -21.02
CA GLN A 183 7.87 1.17 -19.79
C GLN A 183 9.10 1.41 -18.91
N ILE A 184 10.30 1.35 -19.50
CA ILE A 184 11.55 1.60 -18.77
C ILE A 184 11.58 3.04 -18.25
N GLY A 185 11.23 4.01 -19.10
CA GLY A 185 11.18 5.42 -18.71
C GLY A 185 10.22 5.67 -17.54
N ALA A 186 9.03 5.08 -17.58
CA ALA A 186 8.05 5.19 -16.50
C ALA A 186 8.54 4.55 -15.18
N LEU A 187 9.16 3.37 -15.25
CA LEU A 187 9.69 2.69 -14.07
C LEU A 187 10.90 3.42 -13.47
N CYS A 188 11.83 3.90 -14.30
CA CYS A 188 12.95 4.70 -13.82
C CYS A 188 12.48 6.05 -13.26
N GLY A 189 11.55 6.71 -13.95
CA GLY A 189 10.95 7.97 -13.49
C GLY A 189 10.24 7.82 -12.14
N SER A 190 9.50 6.73 -11.95
CA SER A 190 8.83 6.45 -10.67
C SER A 190 9.82 6.20 -9.52
N LEU A 191 10.95 5.53 -9.78
CA LEU A 191 12.03 5.36 -8.79
C LEU A 191 12.70 6.69 -8.43
N LEU A 192 12.99 7.52 -9.44
CA LEU A 192 13.59 8.83 -9.20
C LEU A 192 12.64 9.73 -8.40
N LEU A 193 11.34 9.70 -8.73
CA LEU A 193 10.33 10.43 -7.97
C LEU A 193 10.26 9.93 -6.52
N ALA A 194 10.21 8.61 -6.31
CA ALA A 194 10.18 8.03 -4.98
C ALA A 194 11.43 8.39 -4.17
N ALA A 195 12.61 8.30 -4.78
CA ALA A 195 13.88 8.71 -4.16
C ALA A 195 13.86 10.20 -3.79
N GLY A 196 13.38 11.07 -4.69
CA GLY A 196 13.25 12.50 -4.45
C GLY A 196 12.32 12.81 -3.27
N VAL A 197 11.17 12.13 -3.19
CA VAL A 197 10.22 12.27 -2.07
C VAL A 197 10.85 11.81 -0.76
N ILE A 198 11.55 10.67 -0.75
CA ILE A 198 12.22 10.13 0.44
C ILE A 198 13.31 11.10 0.91
N ILE A 199 14.16 11.58 0.01
CA ILE A 199 15.22 12.54 0.33
C ILE A 199 14.61 13.83 0.88
N TRP A 200 13.59 14.38 0.22
CA TRP A 200 12.89 15.58 0.69
C TRP A 200 12.30 15.39 2.09
N TYR A 201 11.70 14.21 2.35
CA TYR A 201 11.13 13.89 3.65
C TYR A 201 12.23 13.77 4.72
N ILE A 202 13.34 13.08 4.43
CA ILE A 202 14.49 12.96 5.35
C ILE A 202 15.08 14.33 5.69
N LEU A 203 15.22 15.21 4.68
CA LEU A 203 15.74 16.56 4.88
C LEU A 203 14.79 17.44 5.72
N LYS A 204 13.51 17.12 5.75
CA LYS A 204 12.51 17.83 6.54
C LYS A 204 12.40 17.31 7.97
N LEU A 205 12.85 16.08 8.25
CA LEU A 205 12.85 15.52 9.59
C LEU A 205 13.86 16.29 10.47
N GLN A 206 13.35 16.97 11.49
CA GLN A 206 14.18 17.55 12.57
C GLN A 206 14.33 16.52 13.69
N GLY A 207 15.34 16.67 14.54
CA GLY A 207 15.76 15.65 15.50
C GLY A 207 14.66 15.07 16.41
N SER A 208 13.67 15.87 16.82
CA SER A 208 12.48 15.43 17.57
C SER A 208 11.55 14.54 16.73
N ASP A 209 11.38 14.87 15.44
CA ASP A 209 10.44 14.17 14.56
C ASP A 209 10.93 12.77 14.22
N PHE A 210 12.26 12.55 14.19
CA PHE A 210 12.84 11.22 13.99
C PHE A 210 12.55 10.28 15.16
N VAL A 211 12.56 10.79 16.38
CA VAL A 211 12.26 9.98 17.59
C VAL A 211 10.80 9.52 17.58
N GLU A 212 9.89 10.36 17.15
CA GLU A 212 8.46 10.05 17.10
C GLU A 212 8.05 9.31 15.83
N TRP A 213 8.91 9.30 14.81
CA TRP A 213 8.63 8.68 13.52
C TRP A 213 8.27 7.19 13.62
N GLY A 214 7.29 6.77 12.84
CA GLY A 214 6.86 5.38 12.75
C GLY A 214 6.33 4.82 14.07
N ASN A 215 5.55 5.61 14.81
CA ASN A 215 5.00 5.25 16.12
C ASN A 215 6.10 4.97 17.15
N ARG A 216 7.04 5.91 17.29
CA ARG A 216 8.22 5.88 18.17
C ARG A 216 9.27 4.83 17.82
N ARG A 217 9.21 4.23 16.64
CA ARG A 217 10.25 3.30 16.17
C ARG A 217 11.60 3.97 15.95
N GLY A 218 11.62 5.27 15.61
CA GLY A 218 12.83 6.07 15.53
C GLY A 218 13.62 6.04 16.83
N MET A 219 12.95 6.16 17.97
CA MET A 219 13.57 6.03 19.30
C MET A 219 14.17 4.63 19.50
N LEU A 220 13.43 3.57 19.17
CA LEU A 220 13.91 2.19 19.29
C LEU A 220 15.14 1.95 18.41
N TRP A 221 15.13 2.46 17.19
CA TRP A 221 16.29 2.34 16.28
C TRP A 221 17.49 3.13 16.78
N GLN A 222 17.28 4.31 17.33
CA GLN A 222 18.35 5.10 17.92
C GLN A 222 18.97 4.39 19.14
N MET A 223 18.13 3.83 20.02
CA MET A 223 18.61 3.04 21.15
C MET A 223 19.37 1.79 20.71
N ALA A 224 18.82 1.05 19.74
CA ALA A 224 19.49 -0.13 19.17
C ALA A 224 20.82 0.23 18.53
N TRP A 225 20.89 1.34 17.77
CA TRP A 225 22.13 1.83 17.16
C TRP A 225 23.16 2.26 18.21
N GLN A 226 22.75 2.97 19.25
CA GLN A 226 23.63 3.35 20.37
C GLN A 226 24.15 2.10 21.10
N GLY A 227 23.29 1.11 21.36
CA GLY A 227 23.70 -0.17 21.94
C GLY A 227 24.71 -0.90 21.05
N PHE A 228 24.44 -0.97 19.76
CA PHE A 228 25.36 -1.55 18.78
C PHE A 228 26.72 -0.85 18.76
N CYS A 229 26.74 0.49 18.74
CA CYS A 229 28.00 1.26 18.72
C CYS A 229 28.83 1.08 20.00
N ARG A 230 28.17 0.94 21.16
CA ARG A 230 28.83 0.76 22.47
C ARG A 230 29.28 -0.68 22.72
N GLY A 231 28.71 -1.65 22.04
CA GLY A 231 29.02 -3.07 22.18
C GLY A 231 30.42 -3.38 21.68
N ASP A 232 31.10 -4.38 22.29
CA ASP A 232 32.33 -4.98 21.82
C ASP A 232 32.07 -5.81 20.54
N LEU A 233 33.13 -6.37 19.96
CA LEU A 233 33.03 -7.14 18.72
C LEU A 233 32.11 -8.37 18.88
N LYS A 234 32.13 -9.01 20.06
CA LYS A 234 31.27 -10.17 20.37
C LYS A 234 29.79 -9.77 20.37
N HIS A 235 29.45 -8.69 21.05
CA HIS A 235 28.07 -8.16 21.09
C HIS A 235 27.59 -7.69 19.71
N LYS A 236 28.48 -7.09 18.90
CA LYS A 236 28.15 -6.68 17.53
C LYS A 236 27.87 -7.85 16.58
N LEU A 237 28.51 -8.99 16.77
CA LEU A 237 28.33 -10.18 15.92
C LEU A 237 27.23 -11.11 16.42
N LEU A 238 27.10 -11.29 17.72
CA LEU A 238 26.19 -12.27 18.32
C LEU A 238 24.92 -11.65 18.94
N GLY A 239 24.86 -10.31 19.03
CA GLY A 239 23.80 -9.61 19.76
C GLY A 239 24.03 -9.64 21.28
N VAL A 240 23.17 -8.93 22.01
CA VAL A 240 23.23 -8.83 23.49
C VAL A 240 22.33 -9.84 24.21
N GLY A 241 21.55 -10.63 23.48
CA GLY A 241 20.58 -11.53 24.12
C GLY A 241 19.31 -10.82 24.61
N PRO A 242 18.32 -11.55 25.10
CA PRO A 242 17.05 -11.04 25.59
C PRO A 242 17.04 -10.72 27.09
N ASP A 243 18.13 -10.27 27.67
CA ASP A 243 18.21 -9.95 29.11
C ASP A 243 17.51 -8.64 29.45
#